data_6c6753e3100bedfcefb3e79c1125cdc2
#
_entry.id   6c6753e3100bedfcefb3e79c1125cdc2
#
_cell.length_a   1.000
_cell.length_b   1.000
_cell.length_c   1.000
_cell.angle_alpha   90.00
_cell.angle_beta   90.00
_cell.angle_gamma   90.00
#
_symmetry.space_group_name_H-M   'P 1'
#
loop_
_entity.id
_entity.type
_entity.pdbx_description
1 polymer ?
#
loop_
_entity_poly.entity_id
_entity_poly.type
_entity_poly.pdbx_seq_one_letter_code
_entity_poly.pdbx_strand_id
1 'polypeptide(L)'
;MRTSQYLLSTLKETPADAEVVSHKLMLRAGMIRKLASGLYNWMPTGVRVLRKVENIVREEMNNAGAIEVSMPVVQPADLWQESGRWEQYGAELLRFEDRGARPFVLGPTHEEVITDLIRNEVTSYKQLPLNLFQVQTKFRDEVRPRFGVMRSREFIMKDAYSFHTNQESLQETYDKMYDAYSKIFTRIGLDFRAVMADTGSIGGSASHEFQVLADSGEDDIVFSTKSNYAANIELAEAVMPSQERAAPSEKMHLVDTPDAKTIAELVEQFNLPIEKTVKTLIVHATEESGHQLVALLVRGDHELNEIKAEKLPLVASPLSFATEEEIRAIVKAGPGSLGPVNLPMPVIIDRSVSVMSDFGAGANIDDKHYFGINWERDLPLPDVADIRNVVEGDTSPDGKGTLLIKRGIEVGHIFQLGTKYSDALKATVQNEDGHNQVVSMGCYGIGVTRIVAAAIEQNHDDRGIILPDAIAPFQVAILPMNMHKSYRVKEVAEKLYVDLRANGIDVIFDDRKERPGVMFADMELIGVPHTLVIGDRNLDNDEIEYKYRRTGDKQMLKLDNIVDYLKGHIQQA
;
A
#
# COMPACT_ATOMS: atom_id res chain seq x y z
N MET A 1 -11.79 29.92 11.95
CA MET A 1 -10.36 30.33 12.05
C MET A 1 -10.15 31.58 11.20
N ARG A 2 -9.28 32.50 11.62
CA ARG A 2 -8.91 33.69 10.83
C ARG A 2 -7.48 33.55 10.31
N THR A 3 -7.23 33.94 9.09
CA THR A 3 -5.88 33.84 8.49
C THR A 3 -4.86 34.72 9.22
N SER A 4 -5.27 35.86 9.79
CA SER A 4 -4.40 36.71 10.63
C SER A 4 -3.91 36.03 11.92
N GLN A 5 -4.56 34.96 12.33
CA GLN A 5 -4.27 34.18 13.54
C GLN A 5 -3.87 32.73 13.21
N TYR A 6 -3.52 32.44 11.96
CA TYR A 6 -3.27 31.11 11.46
C TYR A 6 -1.97 31.04 10.67
N LEU A 7 -1.18 30.00 10.91
CA LEU A 7 0.06 29.76 10.18
C LEU A 7 -0.26 29.04 8.85
N LEU A 8 -0.61 29.78 7.81
CA LEU A 8 -1.03 29.22 6.53
C LEU A 8 0.14 28.59 5.74
N SER A 9 1.31 29.20 5.75
CA SER A 9 2.59 28.65 5.22
C SER A 9 2.57 28.11 3.78
N THR A 10 1.77 28.69 2.89
CA THR A 10 1.75 28.29 1.47
C THR A 10 3.04 28.70 0.74
N LEU A 11 3.45 27.91 -0.26
CA LEU A 11 4.61 28.16 -1.11
C LEU A 11 4.19 28.31 -2.57
N LYS A 12 4.77 29.28 -3.26
CA LYS A 12 4.51 29.47 -4.71
C LYS A 12 5.17 28.39 -5.56
N GLU A 13 6.40 28.04 -5.20
CA GLU A 13 7.22 27.10 -5.96
C GLU A 13 7.25 25.73 -5.31
N THR A 14 7.44 24.71 -6.12
CA THR A 14 7.59 23.34 -5.67
C THR A 14 9.05 23.10 -5.26
N PRO A 15 9.32 22.57 -4.05
CA PRO A 15 10.65 22.13 -3.67
C PRO A 15 11.19 21.07 -4.64
N ALA A 16 12.50 21.17 -4.96
CA ALA A 16 13.14 20.37 -5.99
C ALA A 16 13.22 18.85 -5.65
N ASP A 17 13.16 18.50 -4.38
CA ASP A 17 13.22 17.12 -3.89
C ASP A 17 11.86 16.41 -3.84
N ALA A 18 10.78 17.09 -4.25
CA ALA A 18 9.45 16.51 -4.31
C ALA A 18 9.17 15.87 -5.67
N GLU A 19 8.85 14.58 -5.69
CA GLU A 19 8.66 13.82 -6.92
C GLU A 19 7.18 13.66 -7.30
N VAL A 20 6.37 13.05 -6.42
CA VAL A 20 4.95 12.77 -6.68
C VAL A 20 4.06 13.95 -6.33
N VAL A 21 2.86 13.97 -6.89
CA VAL A 21 1.92 15.10 -6.76
C VAL A 21 1.55 15.38 -5.31
N SER A 22 1.24 14.36 -4.51
CA SER A 22 0.90 14.53 -3.09
C SER A 22 2.04 15.20 -2.32
N HIS A 23 3.28 14.77 -2.53
CA HIS A 23 4.44 15.36 -1.87
C HIS A 23 4.60 16.84 -2.24
N LYS A 24 4.51 17.16 -3.54
CA LYS A 24 4.57 18.54 -4.06
C LYS A 24 3.49 19.42 -3.43
N LEU A 25 2.26 18.97 -3.47
CA LEU A 25 1.11 19.75 -3.00
C LEU A 25 1.07 19.88 -1.48
N MET A 26 1.42 18.85 -0.73
CA MET A 26 1.48 18.94 0.75
C MET A 26 2.53 19.95 1.22
N LEU A 27 3.68 20.03 0.55
CA LEU A 27 4.69 21.05 0.83
C LEU A 27 4.19 22.44 0.44
N ARG A 28 3.65 22.61 -0.76
CA ARG A 28 3.14 23.90 -1.25
C ARG A 28 1.96 24.42 -0.44
N ALA A 29 1.04 23.54 -0.06
CA ALA A 29 -0.14 23.88 0.74
C ALA A 29 0.19 24.17 2.22
N GLY A 30 1.45 24.05 2.64
CA GLY A 30 1.84 24.23 4.04
C GLY A 30 1.29 23.18 4.98
N MET A 31 1.11 21.94 4.50
CA MET A 31 0.62 20.82 5.32
C MET A 31 1.76 20.13 6.07
N ILE A 32 2.92 20.04 5.46
CA ILE A 32 4.12 19.41 6.02
C ILE A 32 5.38 20.24 5.77
N ARG A 33 6.41 20.00 6.60
CA ARG A 33 7.79 20.47 6.38
C ARG A 33 8.77 19.36 6.72
N LYS A 34 9.75 19.16 5.85
CA LYS A 34 10.80 18.16 6.05
C LYS A 34 11.71 18.58 7.22
N LEU A 35 11.91 17.69 8.17
CA LEU A 35 12.89 17.83 9.24
C LEU A 35 14.19 17.11 8.86
N ALA A 36 14.05 15.86 8.43
CA ALA A 36 15.15 15.03 7.93
C ALA A 36 14.57 14.04 6.90
N SER A 37 15.41 13.19 6.30
CA SER A 37 14.94 12.17 5.37
C SER A 37 13.92 11.26 6.04
N GLY A 38 12.69 11.21 5.49
CA GLY A 38 11.58 10.41 6.02
C GLY A 38 10.96 10.92 7.34
N LEU A 39 11.33 12.12 7.80
CA LEU A 39 10.79 12.76 9.00
C LEU A 39 10.19 14.12 8.67
N TYR A 40 8.92 14.33 9.02
CA TYR A 40 8.16 15.53 8.66
C TYR A 40 7.48 16.15 9.87
N ASN A 41 7.54 17.49 9.93
CA ASN A 41 6.65 18.27 10.78
C ASN A 41 5.30 18.38 10.09
N TRP A 42 4.25 18.04 10.79
CA TRP A 42 2.88 18.31 10.33
C TRP A 42 2.48 19.72 10.76
N MET A 43 2.18 20.56 9.78
CA MET A 43 1.80 21.94 9.97
C MET A 43 0.29 22.06 10.25
N PRO A 44 -0.21 23.22 10.73
CA PRO A 44 -1.62 23.35 11.14
C PRO A 44 -2.64 22.86 10.11
N THR A 45 -2.46 23.18 8.83
CA THR A 45 -3.38 22.72 7.76
C THR A 45 -3.35 21.21 7.60
N GLY A 46 -2.15 20.60 7.62
CA GLY A 46 -1.99 19.16 7.55
C GLY A 46 -2.58 18.42 8.76
N VAL A 47 -2.37 18.96 9.97
CA VAL A 47 -2.94 18.38 11.20
C VAL A 47 -4.46 18.37 11.15
N ARG A 48 -5.10 19.41 10.61
CA ARG A 48 -6.56 19.44 10.48
C ARG A 48 -7.10 18.30 9.62
N VAL A 49 -6.47 18.06 8.48
CA VAL A 49 -6.81 16.92 7.59
C VAL A 49 -6.56 15.60 8.30
N LEU A 50 -5.38 15.45 8.90
CA LEU A 50 -4.97 14.23 9.60
C LEU A 50 -5.95 13.86 10.72
N ARG A 51 -6.36 14.84 11.55
CA ARG A 51 -7.32 14.60 12.65
C ARG A 51 -8.70 14.21 12.14
N LYS A 52 -9.16 14.75 11.02
CA LYS A 52 -10.43 14.33 10.41
C LYS A 52 -10.36 12.88 9.93
N VAL A 53 -9.25 12.48 9.29
CA VAL A 53 -9.02 11.08 8.92
C VAL A 53 -9.00 10.18 10.16
N GLU A 54 -8.25 10.54 11.19
CA GLU A 54 -8.20 9.80 12.46
C GLU A 54 -9.60 9.63 13.09
N ASN A 55 -10.42 10.68 13.07
CA ASN A 55 -11.77 10.63 13.66
C ASN A 55 -12.67 9.65 12.90
N ILE A 56 -12.67 9.69 11.57
CA ILE A 56 -13.43 8.72 10.75
C ILE A 56 -12.98 7.29 11.06
N VAL A 57 -11.67 7.05 11.16
CA VAL A 57 -11.13 5.74 11.52
C VAL A 57 -11.60 5.29 12.90
N ARG A 58 -11.52 6.17 13.93
CA ARG A 58 -11.98 5.84 15.28
C ARG A 58 -13.47 5.54 15.34
N GLU A 59 -14.28 6.34 14.67
CA GLU A 59 -15.73 6.15 14.63
C GLU A 59 -16.10 4.78 14.05
N GLU A 60 -15.53 4.40 12.92
CA GLU A 60 -15.83 3.11 12.30
C GLU A 60 -15.26 1.93 13.09
N MET A 61 -14.10 2.08 13.71
CA MET A 61 -13.56 1.06 14.61
C MET A 61 -14.47 0.83 15.84
N ASN A 62 -14.94 1.92 16.46
CA ASN A 62 -15.89 1.85 17.57
C ASN A 62 -17.24 1.24 17.13
N ASN A 63 -17.75 1.64 15.96
CA ASN A 63 -18.99 1.07 15.39
C ASN A 63 -18.86 -0.44 15.10
N ALA A 64 -17.66 -0.90 14.77
CA ALA A 64 -17.37 -2.32 14.57
C ALA A 64 -17.15 -3.11 15.88
N GLY A 65 -17.24 -2.44 17.04
CA GLY A 65 -17.11 -3.06 18.37
C GLY A 65 -15.66 -3.20 18.86
N ALA A 66 -14.70 -2.54 18.22
CA ALA A 66 -13.32 -2.49 18.71
C ALA A 66 -13.18 -1.48 19.87
N ILE A 67 -12.25 -1.73 20.78
CA ILE A 67 -12.01 -0.95 22.00
C ILE A 67 -10.66 -0.25 21.90
N GLU A 68 -10.62 1.08 22.10
CA GLU A 68 -9.37 1.84 21.99
C GLU A 68 -8.46 1.64 23.23
N VAL A 69 -7.19 1.41 22.95
CA VAL A 69 -6.08 1.37 23.92
C VAL A 69 -4.97 2.31 23.47
N SER A 70 -4.01 2.57 24.34
CA SER A 70 -2.80 3.33 23.97
C SER A 70 -1.58 2.63 24.55
N MET A 71 -0.70 2.19 23.69
CA MET A 71 0.51 1.43 24.05
C MET A 71 1.77 2.26 23.76
N PRO A 72 2.89 2.03 24.48
CA PRO A 72 4.14 2.75 24.26
C PRO A 72 4.72 2.50 22.86
N VAL A 73 5.38 3.51 22.26
CA VAL A 73 6.17 3.32 21.05
C VAL A 73 7.53 2.70 21.33
N VAL A 74 8.09 2.95 22.53
CA VAL A 74 9.32 2.32 23.00
C VAL A 74 8.99 0.95 23.58
N GLN A 75 9.62 -0.08 23.05
CA GLN A 75 9.31 -1.48 23.38
C GLN A 75 10.56 -2.21 23.85
N PRO A 76 10.48 -3.06 24.89
CA PRO A 76 11.62 -3.85 25.35
C PRO A 76 12.01 -4.92 24.34
N ALA A 77 13.31 -5.16 24.19
CA ALA A 77 13.84 -6.19 23.29
C ALA A 77 13.36 -7.60 23.67
N ASP A 78 13.12 -7.86 24.94
CA ASP A 78 12.72 -9.19 25.44
C ASP A 78 11.48 -9.74 24.72
N LEU A 79 10.48 -8.90 24.45
CA LEU A 79 9.27 -9.32 23.72
C LEU A 79 9.56 -9.69 22.27
N TRP A 80 10.46 -8.95 21.62
CA TRP A 80 10.89 -9.21 20.25
C TRP A 80 11.76 -10.47 20.15
N GLN A 81 12.58 -10.73 21.16
CA GLN A 81 13.36 -11.96 21.27
C GLN A 81 12.44 -13.17 21.51
N GLU A 82 11.44 -13.02 22.39
CA GLU A 82 10.46 -14.07 22.69
C GLU A 82 9.61 -14.45 21.45
N SER A 83 9.21 -13.48 20.61
CA SER A 83 8.51 -13.74 19.36
C SER A 83 9.40 -14.29 18.23
N GLY A 84 10.72 -14.23 18.39
CA GLY A 84 11.70 -14.56 17.36
C GLY A 84 11.91 -13.47 16.31
N ARG A 85 11.17 -12.37 16.36
CA ARG A 85 11.26 -11.29 15.36
C ARG A 85 12.45 -10.35 15.56
N TRP A 86 13.12 -10.42 16.70
CA TRP A 86 14.36 -9.65 16.92
C TRP A 86 15.37 -9.86 15.80
N GLU A 87 15.57 -11.11 15.37
CA GLU A 87 16.47 -11.44 14.26
C GLU A 87 15.79 -11.35 12.90
N GLN A 88 14.52 -11.76 12.80
CA GLN A 88 13.80 -11.89 11.53
C GLN A 88 13.37 -10.56 10.93
N TYR A 89 13.12 -9.52 11.74
CA TYR A 89 12.60 -8.24 11.23
C TYR A 89 13.63 -7.47 10.38
N GLY A 90 14.90 -7.69 10.63
CA GLY A 90 15.97 -7.06 9.87
C GLY A 90 16.33 -5.63 10.31
N ALA A 91 16.97 -4.89 9.40
CA ALA A 91 17.59 -3.60 9.69
C ALA A 91 16.58 -2.45 9.89
N GLU A 92 15.35 -2.60 9.43
CA GLU A 92 14.29 -1.59 9.62
C GLU A 92 13.82 -1.47 11.08
N LEU A 93 14.13 -2.46 11.92
CA LEU A 93 13.89 -2.40 13.36
C LEU A 93 14.96 -1.53 14.02
N LEU A 94 14.61 -0.31 14.40
CA LEU A 94 15.55 0.60 15.08
C LEU A 94 15.77 0.16 16.54
N ARG A 95 16.96 -0.32 16.82
CA ARG A 95 17.39 -0.82 18.13
C ARG A 95 18.25 0.23 18.85
N PHE A 96 18.07 0.35 20.15
CA PHE A 96 18.86 1.24 20.99
C PHE A 96 18.95 0.71 22.44
N GLU A 97 19.76 1.33 23.26
CA GLU A 97 19.88 1.03 24.69
C GLU A 97 19.44 2.22 25.52
N ASP A 98 18.84 1.96 26.67
CA ASP A 98 18.57 2.98 27.68
C ASP A 98 19.82 3.27 28.53
N ARG A 99 19.70 4.18 29.51
CA ARG A 99 20.81 4.53 30.42
C ARG A 99 21.33 3.35 31.25
N GLY A 100 20.53 2.30 31.41
CA GLY A 100 20.90 1.09 32.13
C GLY A 100 21.48 0.00 31.22
N ALA A 101 21.84 0.33 29.96
CA ALA A 101 22.30 -0.60 28.95
C ALA A 101 21.29 -1.73 28.67
N ARG A 102 19.99 -1.46 28.79
CA ARG A 102 18.93 -2.38 28.44
C ARG A 102 18.49 -2.15 27.00
N PRO A 103 18.40 -3.21 26.18
CA PRO A 103 18.03 -3.06 24.78
C PRO A 103 16.52 -2.80 24.60
N PHE A 104 16.20 -1.86 23.74
CA PHE A 104 14.86 -1.47 23.32
C PHE A 104 14.78 -1.28 21.80
N VAL A 105 13.55 -1.14 21.32
CA VAL A 105 13.27 -0.74 19.94
C VAL A 105 12.28 0.42 19.90
N LEU A 106 12.31 1.21 18.83
CA LEU A 106 11.14 2.02 18.44
C LEU A 106 10.18 1.11 17.66
N GLY A 107 8.96 0.99 18.15
CA GLY A 107 7.98 0.04 17.63
C GLY A 107 7.59 0.31 16.16
N PRO A 108 7.91 -0.59 15.23
CA PRO A 108 7.39 -0.55 13.87
C PRO A 108 5.96 -1.09 13.78
N THR A 109 5.56 -1.85 14.79
CA THR A 109 4.26 -2.52 14.98
C THR A 109 4.12 -2.97 16.44
N HIS A 110 2.97 -3.50 16.87
CA HIS A 110 2.70 -3.79 18.29
C HIS A 110 2.16 -5.20 18.56
N GLU A 111 2.37 -6.19 17.69
CA GLU A 111 1.92 -7.57 17.92
C GLU A 111 2.47 -8.12 19.23
N GLU A 112 3.74 -7.92 19.51
CA GLU A 112 4.40 -8.38 20.71
C GLU A 112 3.81 -7.73 21.97
N VAL A 113 3.65 -6.40 21.93
CA VAL A 113 3.16 -5.64 23.10
C VAL A 113 1.71 -5.98 23.43
N ILE A 114 0.83 -6.07 22.43
CA ILE A 114 -0.58 -6.40 22.66
C ILE A 114 -0.76 -7.85 23.10
N THR A 115 0.06 -8.77 22.60
CA THR A 115 0.02 -10.18 23.01
C THR A 115 0.48 -10.31 24.47
N ASP A 116 1.52 -9.56 24.87
CA ASP A 116 1.95 -9.48 26.28
C ASP A 116 0.85 -8.92 27.19
N LEU A 117 0.18 -7.86 26.76
CA LEU A 117 -0.96 -7.31 27.49
C LEU A 117 -2.06 -8.36 27.68
N ILE A 118 -2.45 -9.05 26.62
CA ILE A 118 -3.54 -10.04 26.67
C ILE A 118 -3.18 -11.26 27.52
N ARG A 119 -1.96 -11.79 27.44
CA ARG A 119 -1.56 -12.94 28.27
C ARG A 119 -1.59 -12.64 29.77
N ASN A 120 -1.47 -11.37 30.15
CA ASN A 120 -1.52 -10.95 31.55
C ASN A 120 -2.92 -10.56 32.04
N GLU A 121 -3.81 -10.10 31.14
CA GLU A 121 -5.12 -9.54 31.48
C GLU A 121 -6.29 -10.50 31.22
N VAL A 122 -6.14 -11.42 30.24
CA VAL A 122 -7.23 -12.31 29.83
C VAL A 122 -6.93 -13.74 30.23
N THR A 123 -7.79 -14.31 31.06
CA THR A 123 -7.59 -15.64 31.66
C THR A 123 -8.65 -16.67 31.27
N SER A 124 -9.80 -16.22 30.77
CA SER A 124 -10.94 -17.08 30.45
C SER A 124 -11.48 -16.85 29.05
N TYR A 125 -11.90 -17.93 28.39
CA TYR A 125 -12.60 -17.87 27.10
C TYR A 125 -13.83 -16.98 27.10
N LYS A 126 -14.46 -16.78 28.29
CA LYS A 126 -15.63 -15.89 28.44
C LYS A 126 -15.33 -14.42 28.18
N GLN A 127 -14.07 -14.02 28.20
CA GLN A 127 -13.62 -12.66 27.91
C GLN A 127 -13.39 -12.44 26.40
N LEU A 128 -13.49 -13.48 25.59
CA LEU A 128 -13.25 -13.47 24.15
C LEU A 128 -14.58 -13.60 23.36
N PRO A 129 -14.69 -13.12 22.13
CA PRO A 129 -13.63 -12.42 21.39
C PRO A 129 -13.40 -10.98 21.87
N LEU A 130 -12.17 -10.50 21.72
CA LEU A 130 -11.79 -9.10 21.92
C LEU A 130 -11.18 -8.54 20.65
N ASN A 131 -11.43 -7.26 20.38
CA ASN A 131 -10.74 -6.49 19.34
C ASN A 131 -10.29 -5.16 19.96
N LEU A 132 -8.98 -4.97 20.06
CA LEU A 132 -8.37 -3.78 20.64
C LEU A 132 -7.62 -3.00 19.57
N PHE A 133 -7.77 -1.67 19.54
CA PHE A 133 -7.07 -0.84 18.58
C PHE A 133 -6.43 0.39 19.21
N GLN A 134 -5.45 0.93 18.53
CA GLN A 134 -4.84 2.22 18.84
C GLN A 134 -4.61 3.03 17.56
N VAL A 135 -4.47 4.34 17.73
CA VAL A 135 -3.93 5.25 16.72
C VAL A 135 -2.61 5.77 17.29
N GLN A 136 -1.50 5.30 16.77
CA GLN A 136 -0.18 5.47 17.40
C GLN A 136 0.90 5.72 16.36
N THR A 137 1.92 6.48 16.76
CA THR A 137 3.17 6.65 16.00
C THR A 137 3.92 5.34 15.89
N LYS A 138 4.40 5.05 14.69
CA LYS A 138 5.31 3.95 14.38
C LYS A 138 6.61 4.50 13.83
N PHE A 139 7.68 3.74 13.99
CA PHE A 139 8.96 4.06 13.40
C PHE A 139 9.52 2.83 12.67
N ARG A 140 9.87 3.00 11.40
CA ARG A 140 10.59 2.02 10.59
C ARG A 140 11.82 2.67 10.01
N ASP A 141 13.00 2.08 10.24
CA ASP A 141 14.26 2.63 9.74
C ASP A 141 14.44 2.34 8.25
N GLU A 142 13.50 2.85 7.47
CA GLU A 142 13.42 2.70 6.02
C GLU A 142 14.69 3.19 5.34
N VAL A 143 15.30 2.33 4.53
CA VAL A 143 16.56 2.62 3.83
C VAL A 143 16.39 3.73 2.78
N ARG A 144 15.24 3.77 2.11
CA ARG A 144 14.95 4.74 1.05
C ARG A 144 13.59 5.41 1.25
N PRO A 145 13.45 6.29 2.26
CA PRO A 145 12.23 7.06 2.41
C PRO A 145 12.03 7.94 1.17
N ARG A 146 10.81 7.95 0.65
CA ARG A 146 10.46 8.68 -0.57
C ARG A 146 8.98 9.07 -0.60
N PHE A 147 8.60 9.94 -1.52
CA PHE A 147 7.22 10.36 -1.74
C PHE A 147 6.57 11.02 -0.51
N GLY A 148 7.34 11.81 0.24
CA GLY A 148 6.86 12.54 1.41
C GLY A 148 6.38 11.60 2.52
N VAL A 149 5.14 11.81 2.97
CA VAL A 149 4.54 11.01 4.04
C VAL A 149 3.99 9.66 3.56
N MET A 150 4.05 9.37 2.27
CA MET A 150 3.60 8.08 1.73
C MET A 150 4.52 6.93 2.16
N ARG A 151 5.84 7.18 2.17
CA ARG A 151 6.87 6.23 2.63
C ARG A 151 7.89 6.92 3.53
N SER A 152 7.42 7.35 4.69
CA SER A 152 8.21 8.01 5.73
C SER A 152 8.73 7.01 6.77
N ARG A 153 9.74 7.42 7.55
CA ARG A 153 10.30 6.60 8.63
C ARG A 153 9.45 6.66 9.89
N GLU A 154 8.90 7.82 10.21
CA GLU A 154 7.93 8.01 11.30
C GLU A 154 6.56 8.35 10.71
N PHE A 155 5.52 7.65 11.15
CA PHE A 155 4.17 7.78 10.64
C PHE A 155 3.13 7.37 11.69
N ILE A 156 1.88 7.76 11.47
CA ILE A 156 0.76 7.37 12.33
C ILE A 156 0.01 6.23 11.67
N MET A 157 -0.20 5.17 12.44
CA MET A 157 -0.97 3.99 12.05
C MET A 157 -2.12 3.78 13.04
N LYS A 158 -3.30 3.40 12.53
CA LYS A 158 -4.28 2.68 13.33
C LYS A 158 -3.94 1.19 13.20
N ASP A 159 -3.64 0.56 14.30
CA ASP A 159 -3.42 -0.86 14.38
C ASP A 159 -4.40 -1.48 15.38
N ALA A 160 -5.07 -2.54 14.94
CA ALA A 160 -6.01 -3.30 15.75
C ALA A 160 -5.59 -4.77 15.80
N TYR A 161 -5.93 -5.42 16.90
CA TYR A 161 -5.60 -6.81 17.15
C TYR A 161 -6.80 -7.49 17.77
N SER A 162 -7.18 -8.64 17.23
CA SER A 162 -8.29 -9.42 17.75
C SER A 162 -7.83 -10.77 18.30
N PHE A 163 -8.57 -11.26 19.29
CA PHE A 163 -8.23 -12.47 20.02
C PHE A 163 -9.45 -13.38 20.13
N HIS A 164 -9.26 -14.67 19.82
CA HIS A 164 -10.33 -15.64 19.61
C HIS A 164 -9.98 -17.00 20.17
N THR A 165 -11.02 -17.78 20.49
CA THR A 165 -10.87 -19.18 20.90
C THR A 165 -10.80 -20.14 19.71
N ASN A 166 -11.27 -19.75 18.52
CA ASN A 166 -11.30 -20.61 17.34
C ASN A 166 -11.27 -19.80 16.04
N GLN A 167 -11.09 -20.51 14.92
CA GLN A 167 -10.99 -19.92 13.58
C GLN A 167 -12.28 -19.27 13.11
N GLU A 168 -13.44 -19.80 13.49
CA GLU A 168 -14.74 -19.25 13.09
C GLU A 168 -14.92 -17.83 13.66
N SER A 169 -14.66 -17.65 14.95
CA SER A 169 -14.68 -16.34 15.60
C SER A 169 -13.68 -15.36 15.00
N LEU A 170 -12.48 -15.83 14.62
CA LEU A 170 -11.49 -15.01 13.91
C LEU A 170 -12.01 -14.55 12.55
N GLN A 171 -12.64 -15.46 11.78
CA GLN A 171 -13.21 -15.13 10.48
C GLN A 171 -14.33 -14.09 10.59
N GLU A 172 -15.22 -14.21 11.58
CA GLU A 172 -16.28 -13.23 11.80
C GLU A 172 -15.73 -11.81 12.08
N THR A 173 -14.68 -11.71 12.87
CA THR A 173 -14.05 -10.41 13.15
C THR A 173 -13.26 -9.91 11.94
N TYR A 174 -12.62 -10.78 11.19
CA TYR A 174 -11.96 -10.45 9.94
C TYR A 174 -12.95 -9.83 8.93
N ASP A 175 -14.11 -10.42 8.78
CA ASP A 175 -15.17 -9.93 7.89
C ASP A 175 -15.72 -8.57 8.38
N LYS A 176 -15.91 -8.39 9.70
CA LYS A 176 -16.27 -7.08 10.29
C LYS A 176 -15.22 -6.00 10.03
N MET A 177 -13.94 -6.35 10.09
CA MET A 177 -12.85 -5.42 9.79
C MET A 177 -12.79 -5.08 8.30
N TYR A 178 -13.03 -6.03 7.43
CA TYR A 178 -13.16 -5.79 6.00
C TYR A 178 -14.26 -4.77 5.71
N ASP A 179 -15.43 -4.93 6.31
CA ASP A 179 -16.56 -4.00 6.16
C ASP A 179 -16.26 -2.62 6.77
N ALA A 180 -15.63 -2.58 7.95
CA ALA A 180 -15.24 -1.33 8.60
C ALA A 180 -14.23 -0.53 7.74
N TYR A 181 -13.23 -1.19 7.17
CA TYR A 181 -12.25 -0.58 6.27
C TYR A 181 -12.92 -0.04 5.01
N SER A 182 -13.81 -0.82 4.41
CA SER A 182 -14.58 -0.40 3.24
C SER A 182 -15.40 0.87 3.54
N LYS A 183 -16.02 0.96 4.72
CA LYS A 183 -16.74 2.17 5.16
C LYS A 183 -15.80 3.36 5.39
N ILE A 184 -14.66 3.14 6.06
CA ILE A 184 -13.65 4.18 6.29
C ILE A 184 -13.24 4.83 4.97
N PHE A 185 -12.79 4.03 4.01
CA PHE A 185 -12.28 4.55 2.74
C PHE A 185 -13.38 5.15 1.87
N THR A 186 -14.60 4.62 1.92
CA THR A 186 -15.77 5.21 1.25
C THR A 186 -16.13 6.57 1.86
N ARG A 187 -16.17 6.70 3.19
CA ARG A 187 -16.44 7.97 3.88
C ARG A 187 -15.38 9.03 3.58
N ILE A 188 -14.12 8.62 3.44
CA ILE A 188 -13.02 9.52 3.04
C ILE A 188 -13.13 9.92 1.56
N GLY A 189 -13.92 9.20 0.76
CA GLY A 189 -14.13 9.49 -0.66
C GLY A 189 -13.03 8.94 -1.56
N LEU A 190 -12.41 7.83 -1.18
CA LEU A 190 -11.35 7.17 -1.98
C LEU A 190 -11.92 6.16 -2.97
N ASP A 191 -11.35 6.11 -4.16
CA ASP A 191 -11.51 4.98 -5.09
C ASP A 191 -10.47 3.92 -4.74
N PHE A 192 -10.93 2.81 -4.17
CA PHE A 192 -10.07 1.75 -3.65
C PHE A 192 -10.53 0.37 -4.07
N ARG A 193 -9.62 -0.60 -3.94
CA ARG A 193 -9.92 -2.03 -4.11
C ARG A 193 -9.33 -2.80 -2.95
N ALA A 194 -10.11 -3.76 -2.43
CA ALA A 194 -9.60 -4.77 -1.53
C ALA A 194 -9.08 -5.94 -2.39
N VAL A 195 -7.82 -6.31 -2.20
CA VAL A 195 -7.14 -7.34 -3.00
C VAL A 195 -6.53 -8.39 -2.10
N MET A 196 -6.54 -9.64 -2.54
CA MET A 196 -5.81 -10.72 -1.86
C MET A 196 -4.31 -10.42 -1.91
N ALA A 197 -3.63 -10.64 -0.79
CA ALA A 197 -2.22 -10.33 -0.64
C ALA A 197 -1.44 -11.42 0.10
N ASP A 198 -0.13 -11.41 -0.05
CA ASP A 198 0.77 -12.24 0.74
C ASP A 198 0.88 -11.71 2.17
N THR A 199 1.07 -12.59 3.13
CA THR A 199 1.16 -12.21 4.56
C THR A 199 2.52 -11.68 4.97
N GLY A 200 3.54 -11.86 4.15
CA GLY A 200 4.91 -11.36 4.37
C GLY A 200 5.51 -11.78 5.72
N SER A 201 6.35 -10.92 6.28
CA SER A 201 7.02 -11.15 7.58
C SER A 201 6.06 -11.17 8.78
N ILE A 202 4.87 -10.59 8.66
CA ILE A 202 3.83 -10.65 9.69
C ILE A 202 3.36 -12.09 9.85
N GLY A 203 3.20 -12.82 8.74
CA GLY A 203 2.76 -14.21 8.71
C GLY A 203 1.25 -14.35 8.86
N GLY A 204 0.79 -15.60 8.96
CA GLY A 204 -0.63 -15.94 9.04
C GLY A 204 -1.11 -16.72 7.83
N SER A 205 -2.43 -16.96 7.74
CA SER A 205 -3.03 -17.84 6.72
C SER A 205 -3.74 -17.12 5.59
N ALA A 206 -4.15 -15.86 5.79
CA ALA A 206 -4.86 -15.06 4.80
C ALA A 206 -4.70 -13.57 5.08
N SER A 207 -4.68 -12.77 4.02
CA SER A 207 -4.70 -11.31 4.15
C SER A 207 -5.37 -10.63 2.95
N HIS A 208 -5.87 -9.40 3.20
CA HIS A 208 -6.34 -8.49 2.17
C HIS A 208 -5.71 -7.11 2.37
N GLU A 209 -5.21 -6.54 1.29
CA GLU A 209 -4.79 -5.15 1.21
C GLU A 209 -5.91 -4.29 0.66
N PHE A 210 -6.01 -3.07 1.19
CA PHE A 210 -6.86 -2.03 0.62
C PHE A 210 -5.97 -1.06 -0.14
N GLN A 211 -6.15 -1.03 -1.45
CA GLN A 211 -5.31 -0.31 -2.39
C GLN A 211 -6.07 0.87 -2.99
N VAL A 212 -5.56 2.07 -2.83
CA VAL A 212 -6.04 3.27 -3.50
C VAL A 212 -5.44 3.34 -4.89
N LEU A 213 -6.27 3.42 -5.92
CA LEU A 213 -5.80 3.43 -7.31
C LEU A 213 -5.19 4.79 -7.66
N ALA A 214 -3.90 4.80 -7.97
CA ALA A 214 -3.16 5.98 -8.38
C ALA A 214 -1.93 5.60 -9.20
N ASP A 215 -1.62 6.37 -10.25
CA ASP A 215 -0.48 6.11 -11.14
C ASP A 215 0.88 6.18 -10.40
N SER A 216 0.92 6.94 -9.31
CA SER A 216 2.09 7.05 -8.42
C SER A 216 2.20 5.92 -7.40
N GLY A 217 1.28 4.95 -7.41
CA GLY A 217 1.31 3.79 -6.51
C GLY A 217 2.57 2.94 -6.71
N GLU A 218 3.01 2.25 -5.66
CA GLU A 218 4.19 1.38 -5.71
C GLU A 218 3.84 -0.06 -6.04
N ASP A 219 2.59 -0.49 -5.77
CA ASP A 219 2.14 -1.87 -5.96
C ASP A 219 1.46 -2.07 -7.31
N ASP A 220 1.71 -3.21 -7.93
CA ASP A 220 0.97 -3.66 -9.11
C ASP A 220 -0.22 -4.51 -8.68
N ILE A 221 -1.41 -4.02 -8.99
CA ILE A 221 -2.68 -4.64 -8.63
C ILE A 221 -3.34 -5.23 -9.86
N VAL A 222 -3.74 -6.48 -9.74
CA VAL A 222 -4.29 -7.29 -10.83
C VAL A 222 -5.81 -7.40 -10.68
N PHE A 223 -6.55 -7.14 -11.75
CA PHE A 223 -8.03 -7.24 -11.79
C PHE A 223 -8.50 -8.08 -12.95
N SER A 224 -9.62 -8.78 -12.76
CA SER A 224 -10.36 -9.36 -13.88
C SER A 224 -11.18 -8.29 -14.63
N THR A 225 -11.22 -8.42 -15.96
CA THR A 225 -12.09 -7.58 -16.82
C THR A 225 -13.58 -7.88 -16.69
N LYS A 226 -13.95 -9.05 -16.12
CA LYS A 226 -15.34 -9.55 -16.11
C LYS A 226 -15.84 -10.09 -14.77
N SER A 227 -15.00 -10.08 -13.74
CA SER A 227 -15.36 -10.55 -12.40
C SER A 227 -14.82 -9.62 -11.32
N ASN A 228 -15.11 -9.95 -10.07
CA ASN A 228 -14.58 -9.24 -8.90
C ASN A 228 -13.20 -9.78 -8.44
N TYR A 229 -12.56 -10.66 -9.23
CA TYR A 229 -11.23 -11.11 -8.90
C TYR A 229 -10.25 -9.95 -8.86
N ALA A 230 -9.54 -9.82 -7.76
CA ALA A 230 -8.48 -8.84 -7.57
C ALA A 230 -7.42 -9.40 -6.62
N ALA A 231 -6.15 -9.19 -6.95
CA ALA A 231 -5.01 -9.64 -6.14
C ALA A 231 -3.81 -8.71 -6.33
N ASN A 232 -2.92 -8.65 -5.33
CA ASN A 232 -1.58 -8.14 -5.55
C ASN A 232 -0.85 -9.05 -6.54
N ILE A 233 -0.01 -8.48 -7.42
CA ILE A 233 0.72 -9.25 -8.44
C ILE A 233 1.55 -10.37 -7.84
N GLU A 234 2.04 -10.18 -6.62
CA GLU A 234 2.82 -11.17 -5.89
C GLU A 234 2.06 -12.47 -5.61
N LEU A 235 0.73 -12.38 -5.47
CA LEU A 235 -0.15 -13.50 -5.19
C LEU A 235 -0.98 -13.94 -6.41
N ALA A 236 -1.16 -13.08 -7.41
CA ALA A 236 -2.01 -13.36 -8.56
C ALA A 236 -1.58 -14.63 -9.30
N GLU A 237 -2.47 -15.61 -9.41
CA GLU A 237 -2.18 -16.90 -10.05
C GLU A 237 -2.09 -16.75 -11.57
N ALA A 238 -1.02 -17.28 -12.15
CA ALA A 238 -0.89 -17.51 -13.58
C ALA A 238 -1.45 -18.91 -13.90
N VAL A 239 -2.66 -18.97 -14.46
CA VAL A 239 -3.32 -20.24 -14.74
C VAL A 239 -2.60 -21.04 -15.83
N MET A 240 -2.76 -22.37 -15.80
CA MET A 240 -2.25 -23.23 -16.86
C MET A 240 -2.86 -22.81 -18.21
N PRO A 241 -2.04 -22.58 -19.25
CA PRO A 241 -2.57 -22.31 -20.58
C PRO A 241 -3.49 -23.43 -21.06
N SER A 242 -4.62 -23.06 -21.66
CA SER A 242 -5.60 -24.03 -22.16
C SER A 242 -5.22 -24.66 -23.50
N GLN A 243 -4.23 -24.09 -24.21
CA GLN A 243 -3.77 -24.63 -25.48
C GLN A 243 -2.88 -25.84 -25.27
N GLU A 244 -3.04 -26.85 -26.11
CA GLU A 244 -2.15 -28.00 -26.16
C GLU A 244 -0.79 -27.59 -26.77
N ARG A 245 0.27 -28.28 -26.33
CA ARG A 245 1.59 -28.12 -26.91
C ARG A 245 1.60 -28.49 -28.39
N ALA A 246 2.07 -27.58 -29.23
CA ALA A 246 2.18 -27.84 -30.67
C ALA A 246 3.20 -28.99 -30.93
N ALA A 247 2.97 -29.75 -32.00
CA ALA A 247 3.91 -30.78 -32.42
C ALA A 247 5.26 -30.15 -32.80
N PRO A 248 6.40 -30.84 -32.49
CA PRO A 248 7.71 -30.39 -32.90
C PRO A 248 7.82 -30.21 -34.42
N SER A 249 8.27 -29.04 -34.86
CA SER A 249 8.49 -28.72 -36.28
C SER A 249 9.96 -28.53 -36.64
N GLU A 250 10.81 -28.25 -35.66
CA GLU A 250 12.23 -28.00 -35.82
C GLU A 250 13.07 -29.06 -35.10
N LYS A 251 14.27 -29.36 -35.62
CA LYS A 251 15.24 -30.18 -34.91
C LYS A 251 16.03 -29.31 -33.95
N MET A 252 16.30 -29.83 -32.75
CA MET A 252 17.23 -29.18 -31.82
C MET A 252 18.60 -29.06 -32.44
N HIS A 253 19.21 -27.88 -32.43
CA HIS A 253 20.54 -27.62 -32.94
C HIS A 253 21.26 -26.57 -32.10
N LEU A 254 22.60 -26.72 -32.03
CA LEU A 254 23.47 -25.80 -31.29
C LEU A 254 23.84 -24.61 -32.19
N VAL A 255 23.77 -23.43 -31.62
CA VAL A 255 24.08 -22.15 -32.30
C VAL A 255 25.10 -21.38 -31.48
N ASP A 256 26.09 -20.80 -32.16
CA ASP A 256 27.01 -19.84 -31.53
C ASP A 256 26.30 -18.50 -31.36
N THR A 257 26.29 -18.00 -30.14
CA THR A 257 25.59 -16.76 -29.75
C THR A 257 26.53 -15.83 -28.99
N PRO A 258 27.65 -15.41 -29.62
CA PRO A 258 28.58 -14.51 -28.98
C PRO A 258 27.87 -13.20 -28.61
N ASP A 259 28.17 -12.66 -27.42
CA ASP A 259 27.63 -11.41 -26.90
C ASP A 259 26.11 -11.40 -26.62
N ALA A 260 25.39 -12.51 -26.76
CA ALA A 260 23.98 -12.66 -26.40
C ALA A 260 23.82 -13.24 -24.99
N LYS A 261 23.90 -12.39 -23.98
CA LYS A 261 23.77 -12.77 -22.55
C LYS A 261 22.38 -12.52 -21.98
N THR A 262 21.58 -11.70 -22.63
CA THR A 262 20.21 -11.39 -22.25
C THR A 262 19.23 -11.89 -23.31
N ILE A 263 17.97 -12.09 -22.90
CA ILE A 263 16.90 -12.45 -23.83
C ILE A 263 16.74 -11.40 -24.95
N ALA A 264 16.86 -10.11 -24.61
CA ALA A 264 16.75 -9.03 -25.59
C ALA A 264 17.83 -9.11 -26.67
N GLU A 265 19.10 -9.34 -26.27
CA GLU A 265 20.22 -9.52 -27.20
C GLU A 265 20.04 -10.77 -28.09
N LEU A 266 19.55 -11.87 -27.51
CA LEU A 266 19.28 -13.10 -28.26
C LEU A 266 18.16 -12.89 -29.30
N VAL A 267 17.09 -12.22 -28.93
CA VAL A 267 15.96 -11.88 -29.80
C VAL A 267 16.41 -10.98 -30.95
N GLU A 268 17.22 -9.96 -30.66
CA GLU A 268 17.71 -9.01 -31.65
C GLU A 268 18.68 -9.68 -32.64
N GLN A 269 19.66 -10.42 -32.15
CA GLN A 269 20.69 -11.05 -32.99
C GLN A 269 20.13 -12.14 -33.92
N PHE A 270 19.17 -12.93 -33.46
CA PHE A 270 18.64 -14.08 -34.19
C PHE A 270 17.24 -13.90 -34.73
N ASN A 271 16.65 -12.71 -34.55
CA ASN A 271 15.27 -12.39 -34.97
C ASN A 271 14.24 -13.43 -34.49
N LEU A 272 14.39 -13.87 -33.23
CA LEU A 272 13.51 -14.84 -32.62
C LEU A 272 12.28 -14.17 -32.00
N PRO A 273 11.08 -14.78 -32.09
CA PRO A 273 9.97 -14.37 -31.25
C PRO A 273 10.35 -14.56 -29.77
N ILE A 274 10.15 -13.53 -28.95
CA ILE A 274 10.51 -13.58 -27.54
C ILE A 274 9.75 -14.70 -26.80
N GLU A 275 8.53 -15.00 -27.22
CA GLU A 275 7.67 -16.07 -26.70
C GLU A 275 8.21 -17.48 -26.98
N LYS A 276 9.19 -17.60 -27.86
CA LYS A 276 9.93 -18.84 -28.14
C LYS A 276 11.26 -18.95 -27.40
N THR A 277 11.54 -18.06 -26.50
CA THR A 277 12.75 -18.09 -25.67
C THR A 277 12.44 -18.47 -24.23
N VAL A 278 13.39 -19.11 -23.57
CA VAL A 278 13.30 -19.50 -22.16
C VAL A 278 14.54 -18.99 -21.43
N LYS A 279 14.32 -18.30 -20.32
CA LYS A 279 15.40 -17.90 -19.41
C LYS A 279 15.46 -18.83 -18.20
N THR A 280 16.68 -19.16 -17.81
CA THR A 280 17.00 -20.07 -16.72
C THR A 280 17.61 -19.26 -15.58
N LEU A 281 16.95 -19.28 -14.42
CA LEU A 281 17.39 -18.63 -13.21
C LEU A 281 17.78 -19.69 -12.19
N ILE A 282 18.94 -19.55 -11.56
CA ILE A 282 19.45 -20.54 -10.61
C ILE A 282 19.42 -19.93 -9.20
N VAL A 283 18.75 -20.64 -8.29
CA VAL A 283 18.58 -20.25 -6.90
C VAL A 283 19.10 -21.35 -5.97
N HIS A 284 19.33 -21.00 -4.70
CA HIS A 284 19.72 -21.99 -3.70
C HIS A 284 18.54 -22.92 -3.38
N ALA A 285 18.85 -24.19 -3.22
CA ALA A 285 17.90 -25.20 -2.80
C ALA A 285 17.79 -25.28 -1.25
N THR A 286 16.70 -25.89 -0.76
CA THR A 286 16.59 -26.19 0.68
C THR A 286 17.65 -27.21 1.10
N GLU A 287 18.16 -27.10 2.32
CA GLU A 287 19.13 -28.07 2.87
C GLU A 287 18.56 -29.50 2.87
N GLU A 288 17.27 -29.64 3.14
CA GLU A 288 16.57 -30.93 3.21
C GLU A 288 16.47 -31.64 1.84
N SER A 289 16.57 -30.90 0.74
CA SER A 289 16.46 -31.44 -0.62
C SER A 289 17.65 -32.31 -1.04
N GLY A 290 18.79 -32.19 -0.36
CA GLY A 290 20.05 -32.83 -0.74
C GLY A 290 20.72 -32.22 -1.98
N HIS A 291 20.21 -31.12 -2.51
CA HIS A 291 20.75 -30.37 -3.62
C HIS A 291 21.30 -29.02 -3.13
N GLN A 292 22.31 -28.47 -3.82
CA GLN A 292 22.83 -27.13 -3.53
C GLN A 292 22.02 -26.06 -4.26
N LEU A 293 21.67 -26.33 -5.51
CA LEU A 293 21.01 -25.39 -6.42
C LEU A 293 19.80 -26.03 -7.10
N VAL A 294 18.86 -25.20 -7.50
CA VAL A 294 17.70 -25.54 -8.31
C VAL A 294 17.50 -24.51 -9.43
N ALA A 295 17.15 -24.97 -10.61
CA ALA A 295 16.90 -24.10 -11.76
C ALA A 295 15.41 -23.82 -11.92
N LEU A 296 15.07 -22.54 -12.08
CA LEU A 296 13.72 -22.05 -12.34
C LEU A 296 13.65 -21.49 -13.76
N LEU A 297 12.76 -22.03 -14.59
CA LEU A 297 12.64 -21.62 -15.99
C LEU A 297 11.34 -20.87 -16.22
N VAL A 298 11.45 -19.68 -16.80
CA VAL A 298 10.32 -18.86 -17.23
C VAL A 298 10.47 -18.48 -18.70
N ARG A 299 9.37 -18.23 -19.39
CA ARG A 299 9.38 -17.76 -20.78
C ARG A 299 10.09 -16.42 -20.87
N GLY A 300 10.77 -16.13 -21.97
CA GLY A 300 11.66 -14.99 -22.12
C GLY A 300 11.01 -13.62 -21.86
N ASP A 301 9.74 -13.48 -22.16
CA ASP A 301 8.92 -12.27 -21.93
C ASP A 301 8.27 -12.21 -20.53
N HIS A 302 8.47 -13.23 -19.68
CA HIS A 302 7.91 -13.29 -18.34
C HIS A 302 8.97 -13.02 -17.27
N GLU A 303 8.51 -12.55 -16.11
CA GLU A 303 9.34 -12.31 -14.93
C GLU A 303 9.06 -13.36 -13.84
N LEU A 304 10.12 -13.82 -13.17
CA LEU A 304 10.01 -14.71 -12.02
C LEU A 304 9.27 -13.97 -10.89
N ASN A 305 8.32 -14.67 -10.27
CA ASN A 305 7.72 -14.24 -9.02
C ASN A 305 8.47 -14.92 -7.86
N GLU A 306 9.33 -14.17 -7.18
CA GLU A 306 10.19 -14.71 -6.12
C GLU A 306 9.38 -15.24 -4.94
N ILE A 307 8.24 -14.59 -4.60
CA ILE A 307 7.36 -15.01 -3.50
C ILE A 307 6.68 -16.36 -3.79
N LYS A 308 6.25 -16.58 -5.03
CA LYS A 308 5.71 -17.88 -5.44
C LYS A 308 6.80 -18.95 -5.47
N ALA A 309 7.97 -18.61 -6.01
CA ALA A 309 9.10 -19.52 -6.10
C ALA A 309 9.61 -19.96 -4.72
N GLU A 310 9.69 -19.04 -3.77
CA GLU A 310 10.10 -19.33 -2.39
C GLU A 310 9.21 -20.34 -1.66
N LYS A 311 7.94 -20.44 -2.05
CA LYS A 311 6.97 -21.41 -1.49
C LYS A 311 7.14 -22.84 -2.02
N LEU A 312 8.01 -23.03 -3.01
CA LEU A 312 8.26 -24.36 -3.56
C LEU A 312 9.14 -25.20 -2.60
N PRO A 313 8.84 -26.50 -2.42
CA PRO A 313 9.55 -27.35 -1.46
C PRO A 313 11.06 -27.48 -1.68
N LEU A 314 11.51 -27.29 -2.93
CA LEU A 314 12.93 -27.40 -3.28
C LEU A 314 13.71 -26.08 -3.16
N VAL A 315 13.03 -24.95 -3.03
CA VAL A 315 13.65 -23.62 -3.02
C VAL A 315 13.92 -23.16 -1.59
N ALA A 316 15.10 -22.61 -1.34
CA ALA A 316 15.45 -22.07 -0.03
C ALA A 316 14.56 -20.85 0.32
N SER A 317 14.20 -20.74 1.60
CA SER A 317 13.49 -19.59 2.15
C SER A 317 14.36 -18.94 3.24
N PRO A 318 14.70 -17.65 3.13
CA PRO A 318 14.40 -16.74 2.01
C PRO A 318 15.08 -17.14 0.70
N LEU A 319 14.39 -16.85 -0.43
CA LEU A 319 14.94 -17.11 -1.75
C LEU A 319 16.21 -16.29 -1.98
N SER A 320 17.24 -16.94 -2.47
CA SER A 320 18.49 -16.29 -2.87
C SER A 320 19.02 -16.85 -4.18
N PHE A 321 19.47 -15.96 -5.06
CA PHE A 321 20.07 -16.34 -6.33
C PHE A 321 21.48 -16.85 -6.12
N ALA A 322 21.85 -17.89 -6.88
CA ALA A 322 23.21 -18.40 -6.90
C ALA A 322 24.16 -17.38 -7.55
N THR A 323 25.37 -17.29 -7.04
CA THR A 323 26.43 -16.47 -7.62
C THR A 323 26.97 -17.09 -8.91
N GLU A 324 27.59 -16.29 -9.79
CA GLU A 324 28.22 -16.81 -11.00
C GLU A 324 29.26 -17.87 -10.70
N GLU A 325 30.02 -17.73 -9.61
CA GLU A 325 31.04 -18.71 -9.19
C GLU A 325 30.40 -20.06 -8.83
N GLU A 326 29.33 -20.06 -8.09
CA GLU A 326 28.57 -21.27 -7.72
C GLU A 326 27.99 -21.96 -8.96
N ILE A 327 27.39 -21.17 -9.88
CA ILE A 327 26.84 -21.66 -11.13
C ILE A 327 27.96 -22.32 -11.99
N ARG A 328 29.08 -21.63 -12.18
CA ARG A 328 30.21 -22.14 -12.96
C ARG A 328 30.85 -23.37 -12.34
N ALA A 329 30.87 -23.49 -11.03
CA ALA A 329 31.40 -24.68 -10.35
C ALA A 329 30.63 -25.95 -10.72
N ILE A 330 29.29 -25.84 -10.89
CA ILE A 330 28.37 -26.97 -11.14
C ILE A 330 28.10 -27.15 -12.65
N VAL A 331 27.73 -26.07 -13.36
CA VAL A 331 27.26 -26.12 -14.76
C VAL A 331 28.39 -26.01 -15.76
N LYS A 332 29.53 -25.40 -15.39
CA LYS A 332 30.67 -25.06 -16.25
C LYS A 332 30.40 -23.98 -17.30
N ALA A 333 29.30 -23.27 -17.17
CA ALA A 333 28.92 -22.11 -17.99
C ALA A 333 28.40 -20.99 -17.09
N GLY A 334 28.43 -19.74 -17.57
CA GLY A 334 27.97 -18.58 -16.86
C GLY A 334 26.51 -18.19 -17.14
N PRO A 335 25.95 -17.25 -16.35
CA PRO A 335 24.69 -16.63 -16.67
C PRO A 335 24.63 -16.09 -18.09
N GLY A 336 23.48 -16.24 -18.77
CA GLY A 336 23.30 -15.90 -20.18
C GLY A 336 23.45 -17.06 -21.14
N SER A 337 24.06 -18.19 -20.70
CA SER A 337 24.22 -19.41 -21.52
C SER A 337 23.56 -20.64 -20.87
N LEU A 338 22.68 -20.43 -19.88
CA LEU A 338 22.05 -21.51 -19.13
C LEU A 338 20.75 -21.98 -19.77
N GLY A 339 20.48 -23.28 -19.70
CA GLY A 339 19.26 -23.89 -20.23
C GLY A 339 19.00 -25.28 -19.64
N PRO A 340 17.88 -25.90 -20.00
CA PRO A 340 17.43 -27.16 -19.38
C PRO A 340 18.16 -28.40 -19.86
N VAL A 341 18.83 -28.36 -21.02
CA VAL A 341 19.44 -29.54 -21.64
C VAL A 341 20.69 -29.97 -20.88
N ASN A 342 20.68 -31.19 -20.32
CA ASN A 342 21.77 -31.75 -19.52
C ASN A 342 22.17 -30.88 -18.31
N LEU A 343 21.25 -30.17 -17.71
CA LEU A 343 21.51 -29.36 -16.52
C LEU A 343 21.65 -30.29 -15.29
N PRO A 344 22.74 -30.24 -14.53
CA PRO A 344 23.03 -31.20 -13.45
C PRO A 344 22.41 -30.81 -12.11
N MET A 345 21.14 -30.39 -12.10
CA MET A 345 20.38 -30.02 -10.92
C MET A 345 18.88 -30.18 -11.17
N PRO A 346 18.02 -30.18 -10.13
CA PRO A 346 16.58 -30.14 -10.30
C PRO A 346 16.14 -28.93 -11.10
N VAL A 347 15.13 -29.11 -11.95
CA VAL A 347 14.55 -28.08 -12.80
C VAL A 347 13.06 -27.97 -12.50
N ILE A 348 12.58 -26.76 -12.27
CA ILE A 348 11.15 -26.44 -12.16
C ILE A 348 10.85 -25.42 -13.25
N ILE A 349 9.79 -25.65 -14.00
CA ILE A 349 9.39 -24.78 -15.09
C ILE A 349 8.04 -24.13 -14.82
N ASP A 350 7.89 -22.89 -15.29
CA ASP A 350 6.59 -22.23 -15.27
C ASP A 350 5.56 -22.95 -16.15
N ARG A 351 4.30 -22.85 -15.77
CA ARG A 351 3.17 -23.43 -16.53
C ARG A 351 3.18 -23.04 -18.00
N SER A 352 3.56 -21.80 -18.33
CA SER A 352 3.65 -21.33 -19.72
C SER A 352 4.79 -21.98 -20.50
N VAL A 353 5.87 -22.38 -19.84
CA VAL A 353 7.01 -23.07 -20.46
C VAL A 353 6.66 -24.52 -20.80
N SER A 354 5.80 -25.17 -20.02
CA SER A 354 5.41 -26.57 -20.22
C SER A 354 4.69 -26.83 -21.54
N VAL A 355 4.04 -25.82 -22.11
CA VAL A 355 3.29 -25.89 -23.38
C VAL A 355 4.08 -25.38 -24.59
N MET A 356 5.34 -24.98 -24.40
CA MET A 356 6.20 -24.49 -25.49
C MET A 356 6.71 -25.61 -26.36
N SER A 357 6.85 -25.31 -27.66
CA SER A 357 7.48 -26.17 -28.67
C SER A 357 8.50 -25.36 -29.47
N ASP A 358 9.54 -26.02 -29.95
CA ASP A 358 10.60 -25.43 -30.79
C ASP A 358 11.22 -24.17 -30.14
N PHE A 359 11.49 -24.21 -28.83
CA PHE A 359 11.99 -23.06 -28.08
C PHE A 359 13.50 -23.00 -28.04
N GLY A 360 14.01 -21.80 -27.74
CA GLY A 360 15.45 -21.53 -27.57
C GLY A 360 15.80 -21.31 -26.09
N ALA A 361 16.94 -21.87 -25.67
CA ALA A 361 17.51 -21.66 -24.34
C ALA A 361 19.02 -21.81 -24.38
N GLY A 362 19.75 -21.36 -23.36
CA GLY A 362 21.20 -21.57 -23.24
C GLY A 362 21.57 -23.05 -23.33
N ALA A 363 22.76 -23.32 -23.85
CA ALA A 363 23.26 -24.68 -24.05
C ALA A 363 24.12 -25.22 -22.89
N ASN A 364 24.23 -24.46 -21.78
CA ASN A 364 25.18 -24.74 -20.68
C ASN A 364 26.63 -24.76 -21.14
N ILE A 365 26.93 -24.05 -22.20
CA ILE A 365 28.24 -23.77 -22.77
C ILE A 365 28.29 -22.28 -23.02
N ASP A 366 29.34 -21.60 -22.57
CA ASP A 366 29.49 -20.16 -22.76
C ASP A 366 29.32 -19.77 -24.24
N ASP A 367 28.57 -18.71 -24.48
CA ASP A 367 28.26 -18.12 -25.77
C ASP A 367 27.57 -19.08 -26.77
N LYS A 368 26.78 -20.05 -26.24
CA LYS A 368 26.00 -20.99 -27.07
C LYS A 368 24.60 -21.19 -26.57
N HIS A 369 23.66 -21.33 -27.52
CA HIS A 369 22.27 -21.67 -27.26
C HIS A 369 21.82 -22.87 -28.10
N TYR A 370 20.84 -23.60 -27.60
CA TYR A 370 20.07 -24.56 -28.40
C TYR A 370 18.79 -23.90 -28.90
N PHE A 371 18.47 -24.09 -30.18
CA PHE A 371 17.18 -23.75 -30.77
C PHE A 371 16.45 -25.03 -31.19
N GLY A 372 15.10 -24.95 -31.30
CA GLY A 372 14.28 -26.09 -31.66
C GLY A 372 14.16 -27.14 -30.54
N ILE A 373 14.26 -26.73 -29.28
CA ILE A 373 14.12 -27.63 -28.13
C ILE A 373 12.64 -28.02 -27.98
N ASN A 374 12.37 -29.29 -27.70
CA ASN A 374 11.04 -29.80 -27.44
C ASN A 374 11.05 -30.77 -26.25
N TRP A 375 10.09 -30.57 -25.35
CA TRP A 375 9.84 -31.48 -24.23
C TRP A 375 9.46 -32.87 -24.72
N GLU A 376 9.86 -33.90 -23.99
CA GLU A 376 9.61 -35.33 -24.25
C GLU A 376 10.24 -35.90 -25.50
N ARG A 377 10.76 -35.06 -26.39
CA ARG A 377 11.60 -35.48 -27.52
C ARG A 377 13.10 -35.38 -27.21
N ASP A 378 13.52 -34.21 -26.71
CA ASP A 378 14.94 -33.89 -26.49
C ASP A 378 15.35 -34.03 -25.02
N LEU A 379 14.42 -33.79 -24.11
CA LEU A 379 14.57 -33.93 -22.67
C LEU A 379 13.20 -34.19 -22.01
N PRO A 380 13.16 -34.85 -20.82
CA PRO A 380 11.92 -35.06 -20.08
C PRO A 380 11.27 -33.75 -19.68
N LEU A 381 9.94 -33.73 -19.54
CA LEU A 381 9.22 -32.60 -18.97
C LEU A 381 9.55 -32.49 -17.47
N PRO A 382 10.10 -31.38 -16.99
CA PRO A 382 10.39 -31.19 -15.56
C PRO A 382 9.10 -30.95 -14.74
N ASP A 383 9.27 -30.75 -13.42
CA ASP A 383 8.19 -30.32 -12.54
C ASP A 383 7.63 -28.96 -13.00
N VAL A 384 6.32 -28.84 -13.03
CA VAL A 384 5.60 -27.65 -13.49
C VAL A 384 4.97 -26.93 -12.31
N ALA A 385 5.21 -25.63 -12.20
CA ALA A 385 4.63 -24.80 -11.13
C ALA A 385 4.24 -23.42 -11.67
N ASP A 386 3.41 -22.70 -10.92
CA ASP A 386 3.17 -21.28 -11.13
C ASP A 386 4.27 -20.47 -10.43
N ILE A 387 5.23 -19.96 -11.21
CA ILE A 387 6.42 -19.25 -10.68
C ILE A 387 6.65 -17.89 -11.32
N ARG A 388 5.72 -17.39 -12.14
CA ARG A 388 5.86 -16.10 -12.81
C ARG A 388 4.88 -15.05 -12.30
N ASN A 389 5.21 -13.79 -12.51
CA ASN A 389 4.21 -12.73 -12.45
C ASN A 389 3.21 -12.91 -13.59
N VAL A 390 1.95 -12.60 -13.31
CA VAL A 390 0.94 -12.47 -14.36
C VAL A 390 1.24 -11.25 -15.24
N VAL A 391 0.74 -11.26 -16.46
CA VAL A 391 0.81 -10.13 -17.38
C VAL A 391 -0.59 -9.73 -17.84
N GLU A 392 -0.73 -8.50 -18.34
CA GLU A 392 -2.00 -8.06 -18.92
C GLU A 392 -2.43 -8.99 -20.06
N GLY A 393 -3.69 -9.35 -20.08
CA GLY A 393 -4.27 -10.27 -21.04
C GLY A 393 -4.24 -11.74 -20.63
N ASP A 394 -3.54 -12.12 -19.56
CA ASP A 394 -3.65 -13.47 -18.99
C ASP A 394 -5.09 -13.79 -18.62
N THR A 395 -5.45 -15.07 -18.67
CA THR A 395 -6.77 -15.53 -18.23
C THR A 395 -6.94 -15.33 -16.74
N SER A 396 -8.07 -14.76 -16.32
CA SER A 396 -8.41 -14.62 -14.90
C SER A 396 -8.49 -15.99 -14.20
N PRO A 397 -7.95 -16.15 -12.99
CA PRO A 397 -7.96 -17.43 -12.25
C PRO A 397 -9.34 -18.01 -12.00
N ASP A 398 -10.37 -17.18 -11.94
CA ASP A 398 -11.77 -17.62 -11.81
C ASP A 398 -12.42 -18.01 -13.16
N GLY A 399 -11.64 -18.02 -14.24
CA GLY A 399 -12.10 -18.34 -15.59
C GLY A 399 -12.97 -17.27 -16.26
N LYS A 400 -13.10 -16.08 -15.67
CA LYS A 400 -13.96 -15.01 -16.18
C LYS A 400 -13.14 -13.81 -16.62
N GLY A 401 -13.00 -13.65 -17.94
CA GLY A 401 -12.28 -12.53 -18.54
C GLY A 401 -10.77 -12.68 -18.49
N THR A 402 -10.10 -11.57 -18.71
CA THR A 402 -8.64 -11.45 -18.72
C THR A 402 -8.18 -10.47 -17.63
N LEU A 403 -6.88 -10.48 -17.34
CA LEU A 403 -6.29 -9.64 -16.31
C LEU A 403 -5.87 -8.28 -16.86
N LEU A 404 -6.10 -7.24 -16.04
CA LEU A 404 -5.55 -5.89 -16.17
C LEU A 404 -4.67 -5.60 -14.96
N ILE A 405 -3.63 -4.79 -15.15
CA ILE A 405 -2.72 -4.38 -14.08
C ILE A 405 -2.81 -2.86 -13.90
N LYS A 406 -2.95 -2.42 -12.65
CA LYS A 406 -2.96 -1.00 -12.27
C LYS A 406 -2.07 -0.75 -11.06
N ARG A 407 -1.58 0.48 -10.95
CA ARG A 407 -0.81 0.90 -9.77
C ARG A 407 -1.73 1.23 -8.60
N GLY A 408 -1.32 0.83 -7.41
CA GLY A 408 -2.03 1.07 -6.16
C GLY A 408 -1.14 1.59 -5.05
N ILE A 409 -1.77 2.29 -4.10
CA ILE A 409 -1.17 2.72 -2.84
C ILE A 409 -1.84 1.92 -1.73
N GLU A 410 -1.10 1.06 -1.05
CA GLU A 410 -1.59 0.32 0.11
C GLU A 410 -1.88 1.28 1.28
N VAL A 411 -3.14 1.41 1.65
CA VAL A 411 -3.58 2.27 2.76
C VAL A 411 -4.05 1.49 3.98
N GLY A 412 -4.38 0.22 3.82
CA GLY A 412 -4.79 -0.66 4.90
C GLY A 412 -4.52 -2.12 4.57
N HIS A 413 -4.33 -2.93 5.60
CA HIS A 413 -4.06 -4.35 5.48
C HIS A 413 -4.68 -5.09 6.65
N ILE A 414 -5.37 -6.19 6.39
CA ILE A 414 -6.00 -7.05 7.39
C ILE A 414 -5.46 -8.46 7.27
N PHE A 415 -5.14 -9.10 8.42
CA PHE A 415 -4.49 -10.39 8.50
C PHE A 415 -5.21 -11.35 9.42
N GLN A 416 -5.23 -12.63 9.08
CA GLN A 416 -5.48 -13.73 9.99
C GLN A 416 -4.13 -14.31 10.44
N LEU A 417 -3.68 -13.99 11.66
CA LEU A 417 -2.37 -14.38 12.17
C LEU A 417 -2.35 -15.82 12.71
N GLY A 418 -3.51 -16.38 13.06
CA GLY A 418 -3.59 -17.65 13.77
C GLY A 418 -2.92 -17.57 15.14
N THR A 419 -2.06 -18.52 15.45
CA THR A 419 -1.41 -18.62 16.76
C THR A 419 0.08 -18.23 16.76
N LYS A 420 0.59 -17.65 15.67
CA LYS A 420 2.03 -17.35 15.53
C LYS A 420 2.62 -16.59 16.73
N TYR A 421 1.97 -15.51 17.16
CA TYR A 421 2.45 -14.70 18.30
C TYR A 421 2.00 -15.26 19.64
N SER A 422 0.79 -15.75 19.72
CA SER A 422 0.23 -16.31 20.95
C SER A 422 0.92 -17.61 21.37
N ASP A 423 1.34 -18.46 20.44
CA ASP A 423 2.18 -19.63 20.73
C ASP A 423 3.55 -19.20 21.26
N ALA A 424 4.24 -18.30 20.57
CA ALA A 424 5.56 -17.83 20.94
C ALA A 424 5.58 -17.17 22.33
N LEU A 425 4.58 -16.32 22.62
CA LEU A 425 4.45 -15.58 23.88
C LEU A 425 3.60 -16.34 24.92
N LYS A 426 3.15 -17.56 24.63
CA LYS A 426 2.33 -18.41 25.53
C LYS A 426 1.05 -17.71 26.02
N ALA A 427 0.38 -16.99 25.12
CA ALA A 427 -0.89 -16.34 25.43
C ALA A 427 -2.03 -17.37 25.38
N THR A 428 -2.50 -17.78 26.56
CA THR A 428 -3.52 -18.82 26.72
C THR A 428 -4.67 -18.35 27.60
N VAL A 429 -5.84 -18.92 27.37
CA VAL A 429 -7.02 -18.77 28.24
C VAL A 429 -7.52 -20.13 28.68
N GLN A 430 -8.22 -20.20 29.79
CA GLN A 430 -8.94 -21.41 30.18
C GLN A 430 -10.20 -21.56 29.29
N ASN A 431 -10.34 -22.72 28.66
CA ASN A 431 -11.53 -23.12 27.93
C ASN A 431 -12.66 -23.58 28.84
N GLU A 432 -13.77 -24.06 28.25
CA GLU A 432 -14.94 -24.56 29.01
C GLU A 432 -14.62 -25.74 29.92
N ASP A 433 -13.65 -26.56 29.55
CA ASP A 433 -13.21 -27.73 30.30
C ASP A 433 -12.13 -27.41 31.35
N GLY A 434 -11.73 -26.14 31.49
CA GLY A 434 -10.68 -25.68 32.39
C GLY A 434 -9.25 -25.95 31.92
N HIS A 435 -9.07 -26.34 30.65
CA HIS A 435 -7.75 -26.52 30.06
C HIS A 435 -7.24 -25.24 29.43
N ASN A 436 -5.92 -25.05 29.45
CA ASN A 436 -5.29 -23.92 28.74
C ASN A 436 -5.37 -24.11 27.24
N GLN A 437 -5.88 -23.08 26.57
CA GLN A 437 -6.01 -23.00 25.11
C GLN A 437 -5.29 -21.75 24.59
N VAL A 438 -4.43 -21.91 23.58
CA VAL A 438 -3.77 -20.79 22.90
C VAL A 438 -4.81 -20.00 22.13
N VAL A 439 -4.75 -18.66 22.20
CA VAL A 439 -5.69 -17.78 21.51
C VAL A 439 -5.29 -17.59 20.05
N SER A 440 -6.26 -17.55 19.15
CA SER A 440 -6.05 -17.16 17.74
C SER A 440 -6.13 -15.64 17.61
N MET A 441 -5.33 -15.06 16.72
CA MET A 441 -5.19 -13.62 16.56
C MET A 441 -5.46 -13.16 15.15
N GLY A 442 -6.03 -11.95 15.04
CA GLY A 442 -6.07 -11.15 13.83
C GLY A 442 -5.32 -9.83 14.03
N CYS A 443 -4.83 -9.24 12.94
CA CYS A 443 -4.15 -7.94 12.93
C CYS A 443 -4.69 -7.10 11.79
N TYR A 444 -4.97 -5.81 12.05
CA TYR A 444 -5.67 -4.94 11.11
C TYR A 444 -5.06 -3.53 11.15
N GLY A 445 -4.27 -3.18 10.14
CA GLY A 445 -3.53 -1.92 10.06
C GLY A 445 -4.10 -0.92 9.06
N ILE A 446 -4.05 0.36 9.38
CA ILE A 446 -4.34 1.48 8.47
C ILE A 446 -3.22 2.52 8.60
N GLY A 447 -2.58 2.87 7.49
CA GLY A 447 -1.61 3.95 7.43
C GLY A 447 -2.30 5.32 7.39
N VAL A 448 -2.62 5.89 8.55
CA VAL A 448 -3.42 7.13 8.65
C VAL A 448 -2.75 8.31 7.93
N THR A 449 -1.46 8.50 8.13
CA THR A 449 -0.69 9.56 7.44
C THR A 449 -0.60 9.31 5.94
N ARG A 450 -0.51 8.04 5.51
CA ARG A 450 -0.50 7.65 4.09
C ARG A 450 -1.82 7.94 3.39
N ILE A 451 -2.96 7.78 4.09
CA ILE A 451 -4.28 8.12 3.54
C ILE A 451 -4.34 9.58 3.09
N VAL A 452 -3.77 10.51 3.83
CA VAL A 452 -3.76 11.93 3.45
C VAL A 452 -3.07 12.12 2.10
N ALA A 453 -1.90 11.51 1.90
CA ALA A 453 -1.18 11.55 0.63
C ALA A 453 -1.98 10.85 -0.50
N ALA A 454 -2.53 9.66 -0.25
CA ALA A 454 -3.31 8.91 -1.23
C ALA A 454 -4.58 9.67 -1.66
N ALA A 455 -5.24 10.34 -0.74
CA ALA A 455 -6.40 11.19 -1.05
C ALA A 455 -6.04 12.36 -1.97
N ILE A 456 -4.88 12.96 -1.79
CA ILE A 456 -4.37 14.04 -2.64
C ILE A 456 -3.97 13.51 -4.02
N GLU A 457 -3.35 12.33 -4.10
CA GLU A 457 -3.01 11.69 -5.39
C GLU A 457 -4.26 11.51 -6.29
N GLN A 458 -5.41 11.19 -5.71
CA GLN A 458 -6.66 11.04 -6.44
C GLN A 458 -7.44 12.36 -6.61
N ASN A 459 -7.16 13.39 -5.82
CA ASN A 459 -7.99 14.59 -5.73
C ASN A 459 -7.14 15.86 -5.80
N HIS A 460 -6.74 16.24 -7.00
CA HIS A 460 -5.98 17.46 -7.29
C HIS A 460 -6.21 17.96 -8.70
N ASP A 461 -5.79 19.20 -8.95
CA ASP A 461 -5.63 19.78 -10.29
C ASP A 461 -4.38 20.70 -10.31
N ASP A 462 -4.16 21.42 -11.42
CA ASP A 462 -3.02 22.32 -11.58
C ASP A 462 -2.99 23.48 -10.57
N ARG A 463 -4.13 23.79 -9.93
CA ARG A 463 -4.26 24.86 -8.93
C ARG A 463 -4.02 24.38 -7.51
N GLY A 464 -4.14 23.10 -7.26
CA GLY A 464 -3.90 22.54 -5.94
C GLY A 464 -4.77 21.34 -5.57
N ILE A 465 -5.02 21.18 -4.28
CA ILE A 465 -5.73 20.05 -3.68
C ILE A 465 -7.24 20.21 -3.86
N ILE A 466 -7.94 19.08 -4.02
CA ILE A 466 -9.42 18.99 -4.12
C ILE A 466 -9.92 17.91 -3.14
N LEU A 467 -9.71 18.10 -1.84
CA LEU A 467 -10.15 17.12 -0.87
C LEU A 467 -11.68 17.02 -0.77
N PRO A 468 -12.23 15.83 -0.48
CA PRO A 468 -13.62 15.67 -0.09
C PRO A 468 -13.96 16.49 1.17
N ASP A 469 -15.21 16.93 1.29
CA ASP A 469 -15.67 17.74 2.43
C ASP A 469 -15.38 17.09 3.78
N ALA A 470 -15.47 15.76 3.84
CA ALA A 470 -15.24 14.96 5.04
C ALA A 470 -13.85 15.17 5.68
N ILE A 471 -12.82 15.41 4.87
CA ILE A 471 -11.43 15.54 5.33
C ILE A 471 -10.77 16.86 4.96
N ALA A 472 -11.47 17.76 4.28
CA ALA A 472 -10.93 19.09 3.94
C ALA A 472 -10.49 19.87 5.19
N PRO A 473 -9.41 20.65 5.13
CA PRO A 473 -8.87 21.36 6.29
C PRO A 473 -9.87 22.37 6.86
N PHE A 474 -10.66 22.97 5.99
CA PHE A 474 -11.82 23.81 6.29
C PHE A 474 -12.91 23.49 5.27
N GLN A 475 -14.16 23.54 5.67
CA GLN A 475 -15.28 23.29 4.76
C GLN A 475 -15.59 24.52 3.90
N VAL A 476 -15.49 25.71 4.49
CA VAL A 476 -15.84 26.98 3.84
C VAL A 476 -14.72 28.00 4.00
N ALA A 477 -14.41 28.72 2.92
CA ALA A 477 -13.57 29.92 2.95
C ALA A 477 -14.42 31.17 2.72
N ILE A 478 -14.25 32.19 3.56
CA ILE A 478 -14.82 33.51 3.34
C ILE A 478 -13.73 34.44 2.83
N LEU A 479 -13.91 34.97 1.61
CA LEU A 479 -13.00 35.91 0.95
C LEU A 479 -13.68 37.27 0.78
N PRO A 480 -13.49 38.22 1.73
CA PRO A 480 -14.08 39.54 1.67
C PRO A 480 -13.21 40.50 0.84
N MET A 481 -13.69 40.85 -0.33
CA MET A 481 -12.97 41.70 -1.27
C MET A 481 -12.92 43.16 -0.78
N ASN A 482 -11.72 43.71 -0.65
CA ASN A 482 -11.49 45.07 -0.19
C ASN A 482 -12.12 45.38 1.20
N MET A 483 -12.18 44.39 2.07
CA MET A 483 -12.74 44.53 3.43
C MET A 483 -12.22 45.75 4.20
N HIS A 484 -10.95 46.11 4.02
CA HIS A 484 -10.30 47.23 4.70
C HIS A 484 -10.76 48.60 4.19
N LYS A 485 -11.49 48.65 3.06
CA LYS A 485 -12.02 49.86 2.45
C LYS A 485 -13.55 49.90 2.45
N SER A 486 -14.22 48.79 2.61
CA SER A 486 -15.68 48.67 2.63
C SER A 486 -16.18 48.17 3.98
N TYR A 487 -16.84 49.05 4.73
CA TYR A 487 -17.46 48.68 6.00
C TYR A 487 -18.57 47.65 5.79
N ARG A 488 -19.35 47.77 4.73
CA ARG A 488 -20.46 46.85 4.37
C ARG A 488 -19.94 45.42 4.10
N VAL A 489 -18.87 45.26 3.33
CA VAL A 489 -18.25 43.97 3.09
C VAL A 489 -17.74 43.35 4.39
N LYS A 490 -17.12 44.18 5.23
CA LYS A 490 -16.62 43.72 6.55
C LYS A 490 -17.77 43.25 7.43
N GLU A 491 -18.85 44.00 7.56
CA GLU A 491 -19.99 43.67 8.40
C GLU A 491 -20.65 42.34 7.96
N VAL A 492 -20.89 42.17 6.66
CA VAL A 492 -21.49 40.94 6.10
C VAL A 492 -20.56 39.75 6.33
N ALA A 493 -19.25 39.89 6.06
CA ALA A 493 -18.29 38.83 6.26
C ALA A 493 -18.19 38.38 7.73
N GLU A 494 -18.13 39.34 8.66
CA GLU A 494 -18.11 39.05 10.11
C GLU A 494 -19.37 38.31 10.56
N LYS A 495 -20.55 38.77 10.11
CA LYS A 495 -21.82 38.12 10.42
C LYS A 495 -21.85 36.68 9.88
N LEU A 496 -21.53 36.47 8.62
CA LEU A 496 -21.47 35.12 8.01
C LEU A 496 -20.48 34.21 8.73
N TYR A 497 -19.33 34.72 9.12
CA TYR A 497 -18.35 33.94 9.90
C TYR A 497 -18.94 33.45 11.23
N VAL A 498 -19.68 34.30 11.94
CA VAL A 498 -20.30 33.93 13.20
C VAL A 498 -21.46 32.93 12.95
N ASP A 499 -22.33 33.21 11.98
CA ASP A 499 -23.51 32.40 11.69
C ASP A 499 -23.12 30.99 11.22
N LEU A 500 -22.14 30.85 10.32
CA LEU A 500 -21.66 29.55 9.82
C LEU A 500 -21.06 28.72 10.96
N ARG A 501 -20.21 29.32 11.80
CA ARG A 501 -19.63 28.63 12.96
C ARG A 501 -20.66 28.21 13.99
N ALA A 502 -21.68 29.05 14.26
CA ALA A 502 -22.77 28.71 15.15
C ALA A 502 -23.59 27.51 14.63
N ASN A 503 -23.55 27.25 13.32
CA ASN A 503 -24.19 26.11 12.68
C ASN A 503 -23.24 24.90 12.49
N GLY A 504 -22.09 24.88 13.15
CA GLY A 504 -21.17 23.77 13.15
C GLY A 504 -20.31 23.63 11.88
N ILE A 505 -20.31 24.65 11.02
CA ILE A 505 -19.50 24.65 9.79
C ILE A 505 -18.08 25.13 10.12
N ASP A 506 -17.08 24.40 9.61
CA ASP A 506 -15.68 24.70 9.81
C ASP A 506 -15.19 25.73 8.78
N VAL A 507 -14.95 26.96 9.23
CA VAL A 507 -14.74 28.13 8.37
C VAL A 507 -13.33 28.70 8.54
N ILE A 508 -12.68 29.03 7.41
CA ILE A 508 -11.53 29.93 7.36
C ILE A 508 -11.96 31.30 6.80
N PHE A 509 -11.65 32.34 7.54
CA PHE A 509 -11.94 33.72 7.16
C PHE A 509 -10.65 34.43 6.79
N ASP A 510 -10.52 34.82 5.50
CA ASP A 510 -9.32 35.49 5.02
C ASP A 510 -9.42 37.00 5.29
N ASP A 511 -8.94 37.39 6.46
CA ASP A 511 -8.93 38.79 6.94
C ASP A 511 -7.61 39.53 6.63
N ARG A 512 -6.75 38.95 5.77
CA ARG A 512 -5.49 39.59 5.36
C ARG A 512 -5.75 40.76 4.41
N LYS A 513 -4.81 41.70 4.42
CA LYS A 513 -4.76 42.78 3.42
C LYS A 513 -3.95 42.34 2.20
N GLU A 514 -4.52 41.38 1.47
CA GLU A 514 -3.88 40.78 0.30
C GLU A 514 -4.67 41.06 -0.98
N ARG A 515 -4.01 40.80 -2.13
CA ARG A 515 -4.67 40.90 -3.42
C ARG A 515 -5.66 39.72 -3.61
N PRO A 516 -6.81 39.93 -4.24
CA PRO A 516 -7.79 38.84 -4.46
C PRO A 516 -7.17 37.58 -5.05
N GLY A 517 -6.29 37.69 -6.05
CA GLY A 517 -5.64 36.54 -6.68
C GLY A 517 -4.81 35.71 -5.72
N VAL A 518 -4.15 36.31 -4.71
CA VAL A 518 -3.41 35.58 -3.67
C VAL A 518 -4.37 34.85 -2.75
N MET A 519 -5.46 35.51 -2.33
CA MET A 519 -6.45 34.89 -1.46
C MET A 519 -7.11 33.67 -2.12
N PHE A 520 -7.50 33.78 -3.39
CA PHE A 520 -8.04 32.66 -4.17
C PHE A 520 -7.02 31.52 -4.32
N ALA A 521 -5.80 31.86 -4.72
CA ALA A 521 -4.75 30.87 -4.95
C ALA A 521 -4.42 30.06 -3.69
N ASP A 522 -4.37 30.71 -2.52
CA ASP A 522 -4.12 30.02 -1.26
C ASP A 522 -5.27 29.05 -0.90
N MET A 523 -6.52 29.47 -1.02
CA MET A 523 -7.66 28.63 -0.68
C MET A 523 -7.87 27.47 -1.65
N GLU A 524 -7.59 27.69 -2.95
CA GLU A 524 -7.57 26.62 -3.95
C GLU A 524 -6.43 25.63 -3.70
N LEU A 525 -5.24 26.13 -3.36
CA LEU A 525 -4.07 25.30 -3.10
C LEU A 525 -4.28 24.36 -1.90
N ILE A 526 -4.84 24.87 -0.79
CA ILE A 526 -5.09 24.06 0.41
C ILE A 526 -6.34 23.18 0.31
N GLY A 527 -7.14 23.34 -0.75
CA GLY A 527 -8.27 22.48 -1.04
C GLY A 527 -9.54 22.75 -0.24
N VAL A 528 -9.85 24.02 0.05
CA VAL A 528 -11.14 24.37 0.68
C VAL A 528 -12.26 24.17 -0.35
N PRO A 529 -13.27 23.30 -0.08
CA PRO A 529 -14.26 22.92 -1.08
C PRO A 529 -15.26 24.02 -1.42
N HIS A 530 -15.69 24.83 -0.46
CA HIS A 530 -16.71 25.85 -0.63
C HIS A 530 -16.14 27.24 -0.37
N THR A 531 -16.22 28.14 -1.34
CA THR A 531 -15.71 29.52 -1.22
C THR A 531 -16.85 30.53 -1.36
N LEU A 532 -16.94 31.44 -0.39
CA LEU A 532 -17.85 32.58 -0.40
C LEU A 532 -17.06 33.85 -0.68
N VAL A 533 -17.36 34.53 -1.79
CA VAL A 533 -16.70 35.77 -2.19
C VAL A 533 -17.66 36.93 -1.97
N ILE A 534 -17.28 37.86 -1.09
CA ILE A 534 -18.09 39.00 -0.71
C ILE A 534 -17.49 40.24 -1.35
N GLY A 535 -18.28 40.90 -2.22
CA GLY A 535 -17.88 42.13 -2.88
C GLY A 535 -18.99 43.15 -2.92
N ASP A 536 -18.66 44.44 -2.88
CA ASP A 536 -19.65 45.55 -2.79
C ASP A 536 -20.72 45.50 -3.87
N ARG A 537 -20.35 45.16 -5.13
CA ARG A 537 -21.31 45.12 -6.25
C ARG A 537 -22.41 44.07 -6.06
N ASN A 538 -22.06 42.92 -5.52
CA ASN A 538 -23.02 41.84 -5.32
C ASN A 538 -23.94 42.14 -4.13
N LEU A 539 -23.41 42.83 -3.13
CA LEU A 539 -24.17 43.27 -1.96
C LEU A 539 -25.27 44.31 -2.30
N ASP A 540 -25.16 44.99 -3.45
CA ASP A 540 -26.25 45.86 -3.94
C ASP A 540 -27.55 45.09 -4.21
N ASN A 541 -27.44 43.80 -4.50
CA ASN A 541 -28.56 42.88 -4.72
C ASN A 541 -28.79 41.90 -3.56
N ASP A 542 -28.18 42.12 -2.41
CA ASP A 542 -28.13 41.19 -1.27
C ASP A 542 -27.64 39.80 -1.65
N GLU A 543 -26.59 39.72 -2.49
CA GLU A 543 -26.02 38.50 -3.00
C GLU A 543 -24.51 38.42 -2.76
N ILE A 544 -24.02 37.19 -2.71
CA ILE A 544 -22.59 36.88 -2.72
C ILE A 544 -22.29 35.80 -3.75
N GLU A 545 -21.06 35.75 -4.27
CA GLU A 545 -20.63 34.68 -5.14
C GLU A 545 -20.23 33.46 -4.32
N TYR A 546 -20.80 32.32 -4.67
CA TYR A 546 -20.39 31.00 -4.17
C TYR A 546 -19.61 30.26 -5.26
N LYS A 547 -18.54 29.59 -4.89
CA LYS A 547 -17.75 28.74 -5.78
C LYS A 547 -17.52 27.38 -5.14
N TYR A 548 -17.74 26.31 -5.93
CA TYR A 548 -17.41 24.95 -5.55
C TYR A 548 -16.07 24.53 -6.16
N ARG A 549 -15.13 24.12 -5.33
CA ARG A 549 -13.74 23.85 -5.74
C ARG A 549 -13.61 22.71 -6.74
N ARG A 550 -14.36 21.61 -6.54
CA ARG A 550 -14.25 20.39 -7.34
C ARG A 550 -14.66 20.59 -8.81
N THR A 551 -15.77 21.26 -9.05
CA THR A 551 -16.30 21.49 -10.41
C THR A 551 -15.89 22.84 -10.98
N GLY A 552 -15.51 23.79 -10.14
CA GLY A 552 -15.29 25.18 -10.53
C GLY A 552 -16.57 25.98 -10.71
N ASP A 553 -17.74 25.39 -10.47
CA ASP A 553 -19.03 26.04 -10.64
C ASP A 553 -19.15 27.25 -9.73
N LYS A 554 -19.75 28.30 -10.27
CA LYS A 554 -20.03 29.56 -9.57
C LYS A 554 -21.50 29.90 -9.67
N GLN A 555 -22.05 30.43 -8.61
CA GLN A 555 -23.42 30.96 -8.58
C GLN A 555 -23.59 32.10 -7.59
N MET A 556 -24.60 32.90 -7.79
CA MET A 556 -24.97 33.95 -6.85
C MET A 556 -25.96 33.40 -5.84
N LEU A 557 -25.70 33.62 -4.56
CA LEU A 557 -26.60 33.22 -3.44
C LEU A 557 -27.09 34.44 -2.72
N LYS A 558 -28.37 34.42 -2.35
CA LYS A 558 -28.95 35.44 -1.46
C LYS A 558 -28.40 35.28 -0.04
N LEU A 559 -28.10 36.39 0.62
CA LEU A 559 -27.49 36.42 1.96
C LEU A 559 -28.29 35.59 2.98
N ASP A 560 -29.62 35.67 2.94
CA ASP A 560 -30.47 34.95 3.88
C ASP A 560 -30.50 33.43 3.70
N ASN A 561 -30.06 32.93 2.54
CA ASN A 561 -30.11 31.49 2.22
C ASN A 561 -28.79 30.77 2.33
N ILE A 562 -27.67 31.45 2.62
CA ILE A 562 -26.32 30.89 2.52
C ILE A 562 -26.12 29.74 3.51
N VAL A 563 -26.53 29.90 4.77
CA VAL A 563 -26.34 28.89 5.81
C VAL A 563 -27.09 27.60 5.45
N ASP A 564 -28.36 27.72 5.06
CA ASP A 564 -29.19 26.57 4.68
C ASP A 564 -28.68 25.91 3.40
N TYR A 565 -28.26 26.73 2.43
CA TYR A 565 -27.65 26.22 1.21
C TYR A 565 -26.41 25.37 1.51
N LEU A 566 -25.48 25.88 2.31
CA LEU A 566 -24.25 25.16 2.67
C LEU A 566 -24.54 23.90 3.49
N LYS A 567 -25.48 23.94 4.42
CA LYS A 567 -25.91 22.73 5.15
C LYS A 567 -26.43 21.62 4.25
N GLY A 568 -27.11 21.98 3.16
CA GLY A 568 -27.61 21.01 2.19
C GLY A 568 -26.55 20.50 1.20
N HIS A 569 -25.41 21.19 1.05
CA HIS A 569 -24.39 20.87 0.05
C HIS A 569 -23.09 20.35 0.65
N ILE A 570 -22.79 20.66 1.91
CA ILE A 570 -21.63 20.10 2.61
C ILE A 570 -21.93 18.64 2.91
N GLN A 571 -21.17 17.74 2.29
CA GLN A 571 -21.24 16.31 2.60
C GLN A 571 -20.69 16.09 4.01
N GLN A 572 -21.53 15.60 4.90
CA GLN A 572 -21.09 15.15 6.22
C GLN A 572 -20.36 13.80 6.06
N ALA A 573 -19.25 13.63 6.82
CA ALA A 573 -18.44 12.42 6.83
C ALA A 573 -19.19 11.19 7.37
#